data_75e000e673a1d12f91ef30c0690bb751
#
_entry.id   75e000e673a1d12f91ef30c0690bb751
#
_cell.length_a   1.000
_cell.length_b   1.000
_cell.length_c   1.000
_cell.angle_alpha   90.00
_cell.angle_beta   90.00
_cell.angle_gamma   90.00
#
_symmetry.space_group_name_H-M   'P 1'
#
loop_
_entity.id
_entity.type
_entity.pdbx_description
1 polymer ?
#
loop_
_entity_poly.entity_id
_entity_poly.type
_entity_poly.pdbx_seq_one_letter_code
_entity_poly.pdbx_strand_id
1 'polypeptide(L)'
;MKKMKLVLVGNGMAGVRAVEELIKLAPDLYDITVFGSEPHPNYNRILLSPVLAGEQTVEQIILNSWEWYAENHITLHAGKTVTEVDRVRRIVRAAAKDGSVIEAEYDRLLLCTGSNPFILPVPGKDLQGVIAYRDIADTNTMIETAKTHKHAVVIGGGLLGLEAANGLMLRGMSVTVVHVNAWLMERQLDDVAGGLLRKSLEDRGLKFLLNAQTQELVDDGNGRVKAVRFKDGTETPADLVVMAVGIRPNTALAESMRLHCHRGIVVTDSLQTVTDARIYAVGECAAHRGIAYGLVAPLFEQGKVAANHLAHLGIGRYQGSLTSTKLKVTGIDLFSAGDFMGGEGTEEIVMSDPFGGVYKKLVIKNDKLVGACLFGDTADGNWYFRLLQEGCNVRDIRGQLMFGEPHGA
;
A
#
# COMPACT_ATOMS: atom_id res chain seq x y z
N MET A 1 38.49 2.54 -10.02
CA MET A 1 38.30 2.84 -8.57
C MET A 1 37.60 1.65 -7.92
N LYS A 2 37.85 1.36 -6.63
CA LYS A 2 37.08 0.32 -5.91
C LYS A 2 35.64 0.79 -5.78
N LYS A 3 34.67 -0.02 -6.19
CA LYS A 3 33.25 0.29 -6.00
C LYS A 3 32.90 0.40 -4.52
N MET A 4 31.97 1.27 -4.18
CA MET A 4 31.38 1.34 -2.84
C MET A 4 30.41 0.16 -2.66
N LYS A 5 30.09 -0.19 -1.42
CA LYS A 5 29.14 -1.25 -1.12
C LYS A 5 27.79 -0.63 -0.72
N LEU A 6 26.74 -0.93 -1.47
CA LEU A 6 25.36 -0.59 -1.12
C LEU A 6 24.62 -1.85 -0.70
N VAL A 7 24.07 -1.86 0.51
CA VAL A 7 23.17 -2.90 0.95
C VAL A 7 21.75 -2.36 1.01
N LEU A 8 20.81 -3.08 0.37
CA LEU A 8 19.37 -2.82 0.39
C LEU A 8 18.69 -3.86 1.29
N VAL A 9 17.94 -3.41 2.27
CA VAL A 9 17.12 -4.26 3.15
C VAL A 9 15.65 -4.12 2.77
N GLY A 10 15.13 -5.16 2.14
CA GLY A 10 13.78 -5.22 1.58
C GLY A 10 13.80 -5.20 0.04
N ASN A 11 13.28 -6.27 -0.58
CA ASN A 11 13.23 -6.44 -2.05
C ASN A 11 11.87 -6.00 -2.63
N GLY A 12 11.25 -4.98 -2.02
CA GLY A 12 9.96 -4.45 -2.45
C GLY A 12 10.07 -3.35 -3.50
N MET A 13 8.92 -2.88 -3.98
CA MET A 13 8.79 -1.92 -5.09
C MET A 13 9.58 -0.62 -4.88
N ALA A 14 9.55 -0.05 -3.66
CA ALA A 14 10.22 1.22 -3.37
C ALA A 14 11.74 1.12 -3.43
N GLY A 15 12.30 0.07 -2.82
CA GLY A 15 13.74 -0.14 -2.75
C GLY A 15 14.35 -0.47 -4.10
N VAL A 16 13.72 -1.41 -4.83
CA VAL A 16 14.21 -1.78 -6.17
C VAL A 16 14.06 -0.62 -7.14
N ARG A 17 12.99 0.18 -7.04
CA ARG A 17 12.86 1.42 -7.81
C ARG A 17 14.02 2.39 -7.55
N ALA A 18 14.44 2.55 -6.31
CA ALA A 18 15.62 3.37 -6.01
C ALA A 18 16.90 2.81 -6.64
N VAL A 19 17.07 1.49 -6.65
CA VAL A 19 18.20 0.83 -7.31
C VAL A 19 18.15 1.02 -8.83
N GLU A 20 17.00 0.85 -9.47
CA GLU A 20 16.82 1.11 -10.90
C GLU A 20 17.22 2.53 -11.29
N GLU A 21 16.79 3.52 -10.52
CA GLU A 21 17.17 4.93 -10.78
C GLU A 21 18.66 5.18 -10.51
N LEU A 22 19.21 4.53 -9.46
CA LEU A 22 20.65 4.65 -9.14
C LEU A 22 21.53 4.08 -10.24
N ILE A 23 21.20 2.92 -10.79
CA ILE A 23 21.96 2.29 -11.89
C ILE A 23 21.96 3.19 -13.14
N LYS A 24 20.85 3.85 -13.44
CA LYS A 24 20.78 4.81 -14.55
C LYS A 24 21.68 6.03 -14.35
N LEU A 25 21.80 6.51 -13.10
CA LEU A 25 22.60 7.70 -12.77
C LEU A 25 24.09 7.39 -12.58
N ALA A 26 24.42 6.24 -12.01
CA ALA A 26 25.79 5.88 -11.62
C ALA A 26 26.01 4.35 -11.65
N PRO A 27 26.07 3.73 -12.85
CA PRO A 27 26.06 2.26 -13.01
C PRO A 27 27.27 1.56 -12.37
N ASP A 28 28.41 2.25 -12.26
CA ASP A 28 29.67 1.67 -11.78
C ASP A 28 30.05 2.09 -10.36
N LEU A 29 29.17 2.82 -9.66
CA LEU A 29 29.49 3.40 -8.36
C LEU A 29 29.48 2.37 -7.23
N TYR A 30 28.53 1.41 -7.28
CA TYR A 30 28.30 0.46 -6.20
C TYR A 30 28.36 -1.01 -6.62
N ASP A 31 28.88 -1.84 -5.70
CA ASP A 31 28.52 -3.25 -5.62
C ASP A 31 27.24 -3.35 -4.78
N ILE A 32 26.17 -3.85 -5.37
CA ILE A 32 24.82 -3.81 -4.76
C ILE A 32 24.45 -5.19 -4.25
N THR A 33 24.08 -5.28 -2.96
CA THR A 33 23.52 -6.48 -2.33
C THR A 33 22.11 -6.18 -1.83
N VAL A 34 21.14 -7.05 -2.15
CA VAL A 34 19.74 -6.92 -1.77
C VAL A 34 19.33 -8.12 -0.91
N PHE A 35 18.70 -7.85 0.23
CA PHE A 35 18.08 -8.86 1.07
C PHE A 35 16.57 -8.76 1.02
N GLY A 36 15.88 -9.86 0.69
CA GLY A 36 14.43 -9.97 0.68
C GLY A 36 13.97 -11.13 1.57
N SER A 37 13.01 -10.89 2.46
CA SER A 37 12.44 -11.93 3.33
C SER A 37 11.57 -12.94 2.57
N GLU A 38 10.94 -12.50 1.48
CA GLU A 38 10.16 -13.36 0.57
C GLU A 38 11.09 -14.08 -0.42
N PRO A 39 10.78 -15.34 -0.80
CA PRO A 39 11.61 -16.13 -1.72
C PRO A 39 11.33 -15.81 -3.19
N HIS A 40 11.02 -14.55 -3.50
CA HIS A 40 10.63 -14.08 -4.82
C HIS A 40 11.52 -12.91 -5.28
N PRO A 41 11.70 -12.73 -6.60
CA PRO A 41 12.23 -11.48 -7.12
C PRO A 41 11.21 -10.35 -6.90
N ASN A 42 11.57 -9.10 -7.21
CA ASN A 42 10.67 -7.96 -7.03
C ASN A 42 9.41 -8.09 -7.88
N TYR A 43 8.26 -7.91 -7.26
CA TYR A 43 6.96 -8.01 -7.91
C TYR A 43 6.06 -6.81 -7.56
N ASN A 44 5.05 -6.58 -8.41
CA ASN A 44 4.05 -5.54 -8.21
C ASN A 44 3.01 -5.99 -7.17
N ARG A 45 3.21 -5.58 -5.93
CA ARG A 45 2.32 -5.94 -4.81
C ARG A 45 0.89 -5.45 -4.98
N ILE A 46 0.66 -4.36 -5.74
CA ILE A 46 -0.69 -3.85 -6.03
C ILE A 46 -1.49 -4.89 -6.84
N LEU A 47 -0.80 -5.69 -7.66
CA LEU A 47 -1.44 -6.67 -8.53
C LEU A 47 -1.72 -8.02 -7.85
N LEU A 48 -1.49 -8.15 -6.53
CA LEU A 48 -1.93 -9.31 -5.77
C LEU A 48 -3.45 -9.45 -5.79
N SER A 49 -4.20 -8.35 -5.84
CA SER A 49 -5.66 -8.37 -5.92
C SER A 49 -6.18 -8.97 -7.25
N PRO A 50 -5.69 -8.59 -8.45
CA PRO A 50 -5.94 -9.32 -9.68
C PRO A 50 -5.50 -10.80 -9.66
N VAL A 51 -4.39 -11.13 -8.99
CA VAL A 51 -3.98 -12.55 -8.82
C VAL A 51 -4.99 -13.30 -7.98
N LEU A 52 -5.43 -12.74 -6.85
CA LEU A 52 -6.47 -13.33 -6.02
C LEU A 52 -7.78 -13.49 -6.81
N ALA A 53 -8.16 -12.51 -7.62
CA ALA A 53 -9.35 -12.55 -8.47
C ALA A 53 -9.25 -13.60 -9.62
N GLY A 54 -8.05 -14.07 -9.94
CA GLY A 54 -7.82 -15.01 -11.05
C GLY A 54 -7.64 -14.33 -12.40
N GLU A 55 -7.45 -13.04 -12.42
CA GLU A 55 -7.26 -12.22 -13.64
C GLU A 55 -5.79 -12.22 -14.09
N GLN A 56 -4.87 -12.47 -13.17
CA GLN A 56 -3.42 -12.53 -13.43
C GLN A 56 -2.76 -13.69 -12.66
N THR A 57 -1.54 -14.05 -13.06
CA THR A 57 -0.68 -15.01 -12.35
C THR A 57 0.44 -14.29 -11.59
N VAL A 58 1.10 -15.00 -10.66
CA VAL A 58 2.24 -14.44 -9.92
C VAL A 58 3.38 -14.08 -10.87
N GLU A 59 3.61 -14.87 -11.90
CA GLU A 59 4.67 -14.63 -12.91
C GLU A 59 4.43 -13.33 -13.69
N GLN A 60 3.17 -13.00 -13.98
CA GLN A 60 2.79 -11.79 -14.73
C GLN A 60 2.99 -10.50 -13.92
N ILE A 61 3.05 -10.59 -12.60
CA ILE A 61 3.24 -9.41 -11.75
C ILE A 61 4.70 -9.16 -11.34
N ILE A 62 5.63 -10.02 -11.78
CA ILE A 62 7.07 -9.81 -11.55
C ILE A 62 7.52 -8.56 -12.29
N LEU A 63 8.15 -7.64 -11.57
CA LEU A 63 8.70 -6.38 -12.12
C LEU A 63 10.14 -6.54 -12.57
N ASN A 64 10.95 -7.19 -11.76
CA ASN A 64 12.36 -7.42 -12.03
C ASN A 64 12.64 -8.92 -11.88
N SER A 65 12.91 -9.60 -12.99
CA SER A 65 13.18 -11.05 -13.00
C SER A 65 14.54 -11.39 -12.38
N TRP A 66 14.80 -12.66 -12.12
CA TRP A 66 16.11 -13.12 -11.64
C TRP A 66 17.24 -12.72 -12.58
N GLU A 67 16.98 -12.77 -13.88
CA GLU A 67 17.91 -12.39 -14.95
C GLU A 67 18.25 -10.89 -14.85
N TRP A 68 17.25 -10.04 -14.55
CA TRP A 68 17.49 -8.61 -14.38
C TRP A 68 18.51 -8.31 -13.27
N TYR A 69 18.45 -9.03 -12.13
CA TYR A 69 19.45 -8.85 -11.06
C TYR A 69 20.83 -9.31 -11.54
N ALA A 70 20.93 -10.44 -12.25
CA ALA A 70 22.19 -10.97 -12.77
C ALA A 70 22.80 -10.02 -13.81
N GLU A 71 22.02 -9.52 -14.76
CA GLU A 71 22.45 -8.59 -15.81
C GLU A 71 22.96 -7.26 -15.25
N ASN A 72 22.38 -6.79 -14.15
CA ASN A 72 22.81 -5.57 -13.46
C ASN A 72 23.85 -5.82 -12.36
N HIS A 73 24.41 -7.03 -12.27
CA HIS A 73 25.43 -7.42 -11.30
C HIS A 73 25.01 -7.18 -9.85
N ILE A 74 23.71 -7.37 -9.54
CA ILE A 74 23.14 -7.23 -8.21
C ILE A 74 23.09 -8.60 -7.54
N THR A 75 23.66 -8.72 -6.33
CA THR A 75 23.53 -9.91 -5.52
C THR A 75 22.20 -9.90 -4.76
N LEU A 76 21.23 -10.72 -5.19
CA LEU A 76 19.94 -10.88 -4.51
C LEU A 76 19.94 -12.09 -3.58
N HIS A 77 19.72 -11.86 -2.29
CA HIS A 77 19.47 -12.88 -1.27
C HIS A 77 17.97 -12.94 -0.95
N ALA A 78 17.20 -13.65 -1.79
CA ALA A 78 15.78 -13.87 -1.57
C ALA A 78 15.54 -14.94 -0.47
N GLY A 79 14.45 -14.80 0.30
CA GLY A 79 14.15 -15.69 1.44
C GLY A 79 15.11 -15.51 2.63
N LYS A 80 15.83 -14.39 2.69
CA LYS A 80 16.76 -14.05 3.76
C LYS A 80 16.30 -12.82 4.50
N THR A 81 15.98 -12.97 5.78
CA THR A 81 15.51 -11.85 6.63
C THR A 81 16.68 -11.22 7.35
N VAL A 82 16.87 -9.92 7.18
CA VAL A 82 17.85 -9.17 7.96
C VAL A 82 17.37 -9.08 9.41
N THR A 83 18.20 -9.58 10.32
CA THR A 83 17.89 -9.65 11.75
C THR A 83 18.70 -8.67 12.58
N GLU A 84 19.86 -8.24 12.07
CA GLU A 84 20.77 -7.35 12.79
C GLU A 84 21.56 -6.46 11.82
N VAL A 85 21.85 -5.24 12.26
CA VAL A 85 22.80 -4.34 11.60
C VAL A 85 23.73 -3.73 12.64
N ASP A 86 25.02 -3.98 12.51
CA ASP A 86 26.07 -3.32 13.27
C ASP A 86 26.47 -2.01 12.56
N ARG A 87 25.98 -0.88 13.05
CA ARG A 87 26.28 0.45 12.48
C ARG A 87 27.73 0.89 12.64
N VAL A 88 28.42 0.40 13.65
CA VAL A 88 29.84 0.74 13.92
C VAL A 88 30.75 0.02 12.94
N ARG A 89 30.57 -1.29 12.82
CA ARG A 89 31.30 -2.13 11.89
C ARG A 89 30.78 -2.03 10.46
N ARG A 90 29.56 -1.52 10.28
CA ARG A 90 28.84 -1.44 8.99
C ARG A 90 28.64 -2.84 8.38
N ILE A 91 28.08 -3.75 9.17
CA ILE A 91 27.78 -5.11 8.77
C ILE A 91 26.28 -5.36 8.94
N VAL A 92 25.67 -5.91 7.89
CA VAL A 92 24.29 -6.43 7.90
C VAL A 92 24.35 -7.94 8.06
N ARG A 93 23.50 -8.50 8.95
CA ARG A 93 23.33 -9.94 9.14
C ARG A 93 21.93 -10.35 8.76
N ALA A 94 21.83 -11.34 7.89
CA ALA A 94 20.57 -11.94 7.49
C ALA A 94 20.55 -13.43 7.78
N ALA A 95 19.40 -13.90 8.27
CA ALA A 95 19.16 -15.31 8.53
C ALA A 95 18.20 -15.91 7.50
N ALA A 96 18.46 -17.16 7.12
CA ALA A 96 17.54 -17.99 6.36
C ALA A 96 16.71 -18.89 7.27
N LYS A 97 15.65 -19.47 6.72
CA LYS A 97 14.80 -20.43 7.45
C LYS A 97 15.55 -21.67 7.93
N ASP A 98 16.63 -22.07 7.26
CA ASP A 98 17.51 -23.17 7.64
C ASP A 98 18.54 -22.81 8.73
N GLY A 99 18.48 -21.57 9.25
CA GLY A 99 19.40 -21.06 10.27
C GLY A 99 20.76 -20.58 9.74
N SER A 100 21.01 -20.64 8.43
CA SER A 100 22.23 -20.08 7.83
C SER A 100 22.23 -18.56 7.94
N VAL A 101 23.40 -17.97 8.24
CA VAL A 101 23.57 -16.51 8.37
C VAL A 101 24.48 -16.03 7.25
N ILE A 102 24.07 -14.92 6.62
CA ILE A 102 24.84 -14.22 5.60
C ILE A 102 25.21 -12.84 6.17
N GLU A 103 26.48 -12.47 6.05
CA GLU A 103 26.95 -11.13 6.40
C GLU A 103 27.27 -10.32 5.12
N ALA A 104 26.96 -9.05 5.13
CA ALA A 104 27.33 -8.10 4.10
C ALA A 104 27.81 -6.79 4.71
N GLU A 105 28.97 -6.31 4.28
CA GLU A 105 29.47 -4.99 4.64
C GLU A 105 28.81 -3.89 3.78
N TYR A 106 28.68 -2.68 4.30
CA TYR A 106 28.16 -1.56 3.55
C TYR A 106 28.91 -0.25 3.76
N ASP A 107 29.00 0.56 2.71
CA ASP A 107 29.35 1.98 2.76
C ASP A 107 28.08 2.84 2.82
N ARG A 108 27.00 2.37 2.19
CA ARG A 108 25.66 2.94 2.27
C ARG A 108 24.64 1.83 2.52
N LEU A 109 23.65 2.14 3.33
CA LEU A 109 22.53 1.24 3.65
C LEU A 109 21.22 1.89 3.25
N LEU A 110 20.35 1.16 2.53
CA LEU A 110 19.02 1.60 2.16
C LEU A 110 17.98 0.69 2.80
N LEU A 111 17.22 1.22 3.75
CA LEU A 111 16.15 0.51 4.45
C LEU A 111 14.84 0.66 3.68
N CYS A 112 14.27 -0.47 3.25
CA CYS A 112 13.01 -0.57 2.52
C CYS A 112 12.16 -1.68 3.11
N THR A 113 12.08 -1.71 4.45
CA THR A 113 11.42 -2.79 5.21
C THR A 113 9.90 -2.78 5.11
N GLY A 114 9.33 -1.77 4.45
CA GLY A 114 7.90 -1.67 4.18
C GLY A 114 7.06 -1.49 5.44
N SER A 115 5.92 -2.16 5.48
CA SER A 115 4.98 -2.13 6.59
C SER A 115 4.45 -3.51 6.93
N ASN A 116 3.97 -3.68 8.15
CA ASN A 116 3.28 -4.87 8.61
C ASN A 116 1.76 -4.62 8.64
N PRO A 117 0.93 -5.61 8.30
CA PRO A 117 -0.50 -5.51 8.52
C PRO A 117 -0.79 -5.34 10.01
N PHE A 118 -1.79 -4.51 10.31
CA PHE A 118 -2.27 -4.39 11.67
C PHE A 118 -3.21 -5.56 11.98
N ILE A 119 -2.89 -6.34 13.00
CA ILE A 119 -3.72 -7.44 13.50
C ILE A 119 -4.52 -6.94 14.69
N LEU A 120 -5.85 -7.07 14.63
CA LEU A 120 -6.73 -6.71 15.73
C LEU A 120 -6.36 -7.53 16.98
N PRO A 121 -6.18 -6.89 18.15
CA PRO A 121 -5.85 -7.57 19.39
C PRO A 121 -7.12 -8.16 20.04
N VAL A 122 -7.79 -9.07 19.34
CA VAL A 122 -9.01 -9.74 19.81
C VAL A 122 -8.72 -11.21 20.13
N PRO A 123 -9.46 -11.85 21.04
CA PRO A 123 -9.38 -13.29 21.25
C PRO A 123 -9.58 -14.06 19.94
N GLY A 124 -8.82 -15.12 19.75
CA GLY A 124 -8.89 -15.95 18.55
C GLY A 124 -8.09 -15.45 17.35
N LYS A 125 -7.35 -14.34 17.45
CA LYS A 125 -6.57 -13.77 16.34
C LYS A 125 -5.51 -14.70 15.77
N ASP A 126 -5.07 -15.68 16.53
CA ASP A 126 -4.02 -16.66 16.16
C ASP A 126 -4.60 -18.03 15.73
N LEU A 127 -5.92 -18.14 15.61
CA LEU A 127 -6.59 -19.37 15.16
C LEU A 127 -6.23 -19.67 13.68
N GLN A 128 -6.20 -20.94 13.33
CA GLN A 128 -6.08 -21.37 11.95
C GLN A 128 -7.26 -20.81 11.13
N GLY A 129 -6.97 -20.30 9.93
CA GLY A 129 -7.95 -19.63 9.07
C GLY A 129 -8.09 -18.14 9.34
N VAL A 130 -7.31 -17.58 10.29
CA VAL A 130 -7.19 -16.14 10.49
C VAL A 130 -5.88 -15.67 9.85
N ILE A 131 -5.96 -14.74 8.90
CA ILE A 131 -4.81 -14.26 8.16
C ILE A 131 -4.88 -12.74 7.95
N ALA A 132 -3.75 -12.16 7.59
CA ALA A 132 -3.69 -10.84 6.97
C ALA A 132 -3.74 -10.97 5.44
N TYR A 133 -3.67 -9.85 4.73
CA TYR A 133 -3.51 -9.83 3.28
C TYR A 133 -2.35 -8.87 2.94
N ARG A 134 -1.19 -9.44 2.63
CA ARG A 134 0.00 -8.60 2.43
C ARG A 134 0.90 -9.05 1.28
N ASP A 135 1.07 -10.34 1.07
CA ASP A 135 2.08 -10.91 0.18
C ASP A 135 1.55 -12.09 -0.67
N ILE A 136 2.43 -12.69 -1.45
CA ILE A 136 2.12 -13.85 -2.29
C ILE A 136 1.68 -15.04 -1.44
N ALA A 137 2.28 -15.25 -0.27
CA ALA A 137 1.93 -16.37 0.60
C ALA A 137 0.51 -16.23 1.14
N ASP A 138 0.12 -15.03 1.58
CA ASP A 138 -1.25 -14.72 1.99
C ASP A 138 -2.24 -14.95 0.84
N THR A 139 -1.90 -14.45 -0.36
CA THR A 139 -2.72 -14.61 -1.57
C THR A 139 -2.93 -16.09 -1.90
N ASN A 140 -1.87 -16.90 -1.88
CA ASN A 140 -1.95 -18.33 -2.12
C ASN A 140 -2.79 -19.04 -1.05
N THR A 141 -2.64 -18.65 0.22
CA THR A 141 -3.46 -19.21 1.32
C THR A 141 -4.94 -18.94 1.09
N MET A 142 -5.31 -17.74 0.66
CA MET A 142 -6.69 -17.40 0.31
C MET A 142 -7.21 -18.22 -0.86
N ILE A 143 -6.41 -18.37 -1.92
CA ILE A 143 -6.78 -19.16 -3.10
C ILE A 143 -7.00 -20.63 -2.74
N GLU A 144 -6.09 -21.23 -1.94
CA GLU A 144 -6.22 -22.63 -1.53
C GLU A 144 -7.39 -22.84 -0.57
N THR A 145 -7.63 -21.92 0.36
CA THR A 145 -8.77 -21.99 1.29
C THR A 145 -10.10 -21.92 0.53
N ALA A 146 -10.20 -21.08 -0.49
CA ALA A 146 -11.41 -20.94 -1.31
C ALA A 146 -11.80 -22.23 -2.06
N LYS A 147 -10.86 -23.17 -2.30
CA LYS A 147 -11.16 -24.45 -2.96
C LYS A 147 -11.96 -25.42 -2.07
N THR A 148 -11.83 -25.29 -0.75
CA THR A 148 -12.35 -26.28 0.22
C THR A 148 -13.34 -25.71 1.22
N HIS A 149 -13.39 -24.37 1.36
CA HIS A 149 -14.21 -23.65 2.34
C HIS A 149 -15.13 -22.65 1.67
N LYS A 150 -16.22 -22.27 2.35
CA LYS A 150 -17.31 -21.50 1.72
C LYS A 150 -17.50 -20.09 2.27
N HIS A 151 -17.19 -19.86 3.55
CA HIS A 151 -17.52 -18.62 4.24
C HIS A 151 -16.26 -17.83 4.57
N ALA A 152 -16.15 -16.64 4.03
CA ALA A 152 -15.09 -15.71 4.39
C ALA A 152 -15.67 -14.44 5.05
N VAL A 153 -14.98 -13.97 6.07
CA VAL A 153 -15.20 -12.66 6.66
C VAL A 153 -13.95 -11.80 6.43
N VAL A 154 -14.13 -10.65 5.81
CA VAL A 154 -13.07 -9.65 5.66
C VAL A 154 -13.33 -8.53 6.65
N ILE A 155 -12.42 -8.33 7.60
CA ILE A 155 -12.49 -7.25 8.58
C ILE A 155 -11.73 -6.05 8.04
N GLY A 156 -12.48 -4.99 7.69
CA GLY A 156 -11.95 -3.76 7.07
C GLY A 156 -12.60 -3.46 5.72
N GLY A 157 -13.37 -2.38 5.66
CA GLY A 157 -14.04 -1.86 4.45
C GLY A 157 -13.23 -0.83 3.69
N GLY A 158 -11.90 -0.82 3.87
CA GLY A 158 -10.98 0.00 3.10
C GLY A 158 -10.54 -0.67 1.80
N LEU A 159 -9.65 0.00 1.06
CA LEU A 159 -9.18 -0.39 -0.28
C LEU A 159 -8.81 -1.88 -0.37
N LEU A 160 -7.84 -2.30 0.44
CA LEU A 160 -7.32 -3.68 0.40
C LEU A 160 -8.35 -4.72 0.84
N GLY A 161 -9.20 -4.37 1.82
CA GLY A 161 -10.26 -5.28 2.29
C GLY A 161 -11.31 -5.54 1.21
N LEU A 162 -11.73 -4.52 0.47
CA LEU A 162 -12.69 -4.67 -0.62
C LEU A 162 -12.10 -5.44 -1.80
N GLU A 163 -10.83 -5.23 -2.11
CA GLU A 163 -10.11 -6.00 -3.11
C GLU A 163 -10.01 -7.49 -2.73
N ALA A 164 -9.67 -7.78 -1.46
CA ALA A 164 -9.66 -9.14 -0.93
C ALA A 164 -11.05 -9.80 -0.99
N ALA A 165 -12.09 -9.07 -0.56
CA ALA A 165 -13.46 -9.56 -0.57
C ALA A 165 -13.94 -9.88 -1.98
N ASN A 166 -13.69 -9.00 -2.94
CA ASN A 166 -14.02 -9.24 -4.35
C ASN A 166 -13.28 -10.47 -4.90
N GLY A 167 -11.99 -10.59 -4.65
CA GLY A 167 -11.18 -11.72 -5.11
C GLY A 167 -11.68 -13.05 -4.55
N LEU A 168 -12.00 -13.12 -3.25
CA LEU A 168 -12.55 -14.33 -2.61
C LEU A 168 -13.94 -14.68 -3.15
N MET A 169 -14.79 -13.67 -3.39
CA MET A 169 -16.11 -13.86 -4.01
C MET A 169 -15.98 -14.45 -5.42
N LEU A 170 -15.06 -13.94 -6.24
CA LEU A 170 -14.79 -14.48 -7.59
C LEU A 170 -14.23 -15.90 -7.53
N ARG A 171 -13.63 -16.32 -6.42
CA ARG A 171 -13.21 -17.69 -6.15
C ARG A 171 -14.34 -18.57 -5.61
N GLY A 172 -15.57 -18.06 -5.53
CA GLY A 172 -16.77 -18.84 -5.17
C GLY A 172 -17.10 -18.86 -3.68
N MET A 173 -16.43 -18.06 -2.85
CA MET A 173 -16.77 -17.93 -1.44
C MET A 173 -17.97 -16.99 -1.20
N SER A 174 -18.78 -17.27 -0.19
CA SER A 174 -19.74 -16.31 0.38
C SER A 174 -18.99 -15.37 1.30
N VAL A 175 -18.88 -14.08 0.94
CA VAL A 175 -18.03 -13.13 1.64
C VAL A 175 -18.87 -12.07 2.35
N THR A 176 -18.55 -11.83 3.62
CA THR A 176 -19.09 -10.73 4.43
C THR A 176 -17.95 -9.77 4.79
N VAL A 177 -18.09 -8.51 4.42
CA VAL A 177 -17.18 -7.44 4.82
C VAL A 177 -17.71 -6.79 6.09
N VAL A 178 -16.87 -6.74 7.11
CA VAL A 178 -17.17 -6.11 8.40
C VAL A 178 -16.42 -4.80 8.49
N HIS A 179 -17.14 -3.71 8.80
CA HIS A 179 -16.54 -2.38 8.88
C HIS A 179 -17.05 -1.60 10.07
N VAL A 180 -16.13 -0.93 10.76
CA VAL A 180 -16.45 -0.18 12.00
C VAL A 180 -17.12 1.17 11.74
N ASN A 181 -16.96 1.74 10.54
CA ASN A 181 -17.53 3.03 10.14
C ASN A 181 -18.86 2.87 9.36
N ALA A 182 -19.55 3.99 9.17
CA ALA A 182 -20.87 4.03 8.54
C ALA A 182 -20.86 3.84 7.01
N TRP A 183 -19.74 4.09 6.35
CA TRP A 183 -19.57 3.88 4.90
C TRP A 183 -18.19 3.33 4.57
N LEU A 184 -18.05 2.78 3.37
CA LEU A 184 -16.82 2.14 2.89
C LEU A 184 -15.80 3.19 2.45
N MET A 185 -14.52 2.86 2.64
CA MET A 185 -13.39 3.71 2.22
C MET A 185 -13.47 5.15 2.75
N GLU A 186 -13.88 5.34 4.00
CA GLU A 186 -14.12 6.64 4.63
C GLU A 186 -12.91 7.59 4.63
N ARG A 187 -11.73 7.05 4.39
CA ARG A 187 -10.50 7.84 4.22
C ARG A 187 -10.31 8.35 2.80
N GLN A 188 -11.05 7.82 1.84
CA GLN A 188 -10.90 8.11 0.42
C GLN A 188 -12.20 8.58 -0.24
N LEU A 189 -13.34 8.30 0.34
CA LEU A 189 -14.66 8.63 -0.20
C LEU A 189 -15.51 9.34 0.85
N ASP A 190 -16.39 10.22 0.40
CA ASP A 190 -17.48 10.70 1.24
C ASP A 190 -18.60 9.65 1.36
N ASP A 191 -19.60 9.94 2.15
CA ASP A 191 -20.71 9.02 2.44
C ASP A 191 -21.52 8.66 1.19
N VAL A 192 -21.68 9.60 0.25
CA VAL A 192 -22.43 9.37 -1.00
C VAL A 192 -21.67 8.41 -1.91
N ALA A 193 -20.42 8.67 -2.19
CA ALA A 193 -19.58 7.79 -3.02
C ALA A 193 -19.37 6.42 -2.34
N GLY A 194 -19.17 6.39 -1.02
CA GLY A 194 -19.08 5.16 -0.23
C GLY A 194 -20.37 4.33 -0.25
N GLY A 195 -21.53 4.99 -0.27
CA GLY A 195 -22.85 4.35 -0.42
C GLY A 195 -23.05 3.74 -1.82
N LEU A 196 -22.66 4.46 -2.89
CA LEU A 196 -22.69 3.95 -4.26
C LEU A 196 -21.77 2.75 -4.44
N LEU A 197 -20.55 2.84 -3.88
CA LEU A 197 -19.61 1.73 -3.87
C LEU A 197 -20.19 0.50 -3.19
N ARG A 198 -20.76 0.67 -1.99
CA ARG A 198 -21.41 -0.42 -1.26
C ARG A 198 -22.48 -1.08 -2.11
N LYS A 199 -23.42 -0.29 -2.68
CA LYS A 199 -24.50 -0.82 -3.54
C LYS A 199 -23.95 -1.61 -4.72
N SER A 200 -22.95 -1.05 -5.43
CA SER A 200 -22.31 -1.74 -6.56
C SER A 200 -21.70 -3.08 -6.17
N LEU A 201 -21.12 -3.20 -4.98
CA LEU A 201 -20.53 -4.43 -4.47
C LEU A 201 -21.58 -5.41 -3.95
N GLU A 202 -22.68 -4.93 -3.32
CA GLU A 202 -23.84 -5.74 -2.91
C GLU A 202 -24.52 -6.37 -4.13
N ASP A 203 -24.70 -5.62 -5.20
CA ASP A 203 -25.29 -6.11 -6.47
C ASP A 203 -24.44 -7.24 -7.11
N ARG A 204 -23.16 -7.33 -6.77
CA ARG A 204 -22.26 -8.42 -7.17
C ARG A 204 -22.30 -9.63 -6.23
N GLY A 205 -22.95 -9.52 -5.07
CA GLY A 205 -23.12 -10.62 -4.11
C GLY A 205 -22.29 -10.51 -2.83
N LEU A 206 -21.54 -9.43 -2.62
CA LEU A 206 -20.86 -9.17 -1.35
C LEU A 206 -21.89 -8.75 -0.29
N LYS A 207 -21.63 -9.14 0.97
CA LYS A 207 -22.44 -8.73 2.12
C LYS A 207 -21.65 -7.77 2.99
N PHE A 208 -22.33 -6.81 3.60
CA PHE A 208 -21.70 -5.79 4.44
C PHE A 208 -22.36 -5.69 5.82
N LEU A 209 -21.52 -5.63 6.86
CA LEU A 209 -21.88 -5.27 8.20
C LEU A 209 -21.12 -3.99 8.57
N LEU A 210 -21.81 -2.86 8.46
CA LEU A 210 -21.27 -1.54 8.81
C LEU A 210 -21.57 -1.23 10.28
N ASN A 211 -20.82 -0.31 10.89
CA ASN A 211 -20.87 0.02 12.32
C ASN A 211 -20.70 -1.21 13.23
N ALA A 212 -20.07 -2.27 12.72
CA ALA A 212 -19.89 -3.53 13.41
C ALA A 212 -18.49 -3.61 14.03
N GLN A 213 -18.43 -3.86 15.34
CA GLN A 213 -17.20 -3.98 16.09
C GLN A 213 -16.93 -5.45 16.41
N THR A 214 -15.85 -5.98 15.86
CA THR A 214 -15.39 -7.35 16.16
C THR A 214 -14.99 -7.44 17.63
N GLN A 215 -15.53 -8.42 18.35
CA GLN A 215 -15.20 -8.71 19.73
C GLN A 215 -14.26 -9.90 19.85
N GLU A 216 -14.52 -10.95 19.08
CA GLU A 216 -13.83 -12.23 19.21
C GLU A 216 -13.90 -13.00 17.89
N LEU A 217 -12.88 -13.82 17.62
CA LEU A 217 -12.91 -14.85 16.58
C LEU A 217 -13.11 -16.20 17.26
N VAL A 218 -14.24 -16.85 16.96
CA VAL A 218 -14.72 -18.02 17.70
C VAL A 218 -14.04 -19.29 17.21
N ASP A 219 -13.48 -20.05 18.14
CA ASP A 219 -12.85 -21.36 17.89
C ASP A 219 -13.91 -22.44 17.63
N ASP A 220 -13.65 -23.36 16.71
CA ASP A 220 -14.47 -24.57 16.47
C ASP A 220 -14.24 -25.66 17.53
N GLY A 221 -13.30 -25.46 18.44
CA GLY A 221 -12.86 -26.42 19.45
C GLY A 221 -11.62 -27.23 19.06
N ASN A 222 -11.11 -27.03 17.83
CA ASN A 222 -9.91 -27.70 17.30
C ASN A 222 -8.81 -26.71 16.87
N GLY A 223 -8.94 -25.45 17.29
CA GLY A 223 -7.97 -24.40 16.99
C GLY A 223 -8.16 -23.70 15.64
N ARG A 224 -9.34 -23.85 15.01
CA ARG A 224 -9.71 -23.19 13.77
C ARG A 224 -10.85 -22.21 13.98
N VAL A 225 -10.85 -21.09 13.25
CA VAL A 225 -11.95 -20.14 13.28
C VAL A 225 -13.21 -20.75 12.64
N LYS A 226 -14.38 -20.54 13.29
CA LYS A 226 -15.70 -20.91 12.76
C LYS A 226 -16.68 -19.75 12.63
N ALA A 227 -16.44 -18.64 13.34
CA ALA A 227 -17.31 -17.47 13.31
C ALA A 227 -16.56 -16.22 13.79
N VAL A 228 -17.07 -15.07 13.42
CA VAL A 228 -16.73 -13.76 14.00
C VAL A 228 -17.88 -13.32 14.89
N ARG A 229 -17.61 -13.02 16.16
CA ARG A 229 -18.56 -12.47 17.12
C ARG A 229 -18.38 -10.97 17.25
N PHE A 230 -19.49 -10.24 17.28
CA PHE A 230 -19.50 -8.79 17.42
C PHE A 230 -19.90 -8.35 18.82
N LYS A 231 -19.63 -7.08 19.15
CA LYS A 231 -19.96 -6.53 20.48
C LYS A 231 -21.45 -6.48 20.81
N ASP A 232 -22.32 -6.50 19.82
CA ASP A 232 -23.76 -6.60 19.99
C ASP A 232 -24.25 -8.03 20.29
N GLY A 233 -23.36 -9.00 20.35
CA GLY A 233 -23.62 -10.41 20.61
C GLY A 233 -23.97 -11.24 19.37
N THR A 234 -24.10 -10.63 18.20
CA THR A 234 -24.34 -11.37 16.94
C THR A 234 -23.08 -12.06 16.42
N GLU A 235 -23.26 -13.07 15.59
CA GLU A 235 -22.17 -13.84 14.98
C GLU A 235 -22.36 -13.99 13.47
N THR A 236 -21.24 -14.05 12.76
CA THR A 236 -21.21 -14.38 11.32
C THR A 236 -20.29 -15.60 11.11
N PRO A 237 -20.78 -16.67 10.45
CA PRO A 237 -19.95 -17.83 10.14
C PRO A 237 -18.72 -17.45 9.29
N ALA A 238 -17.58 -18.06 9.61
CA ALA A 238 -16.32 -17.82 8.90
C ALA A 238 -15.41 -19.04 8.95
N ASP A 239 -15.03 -19.55 7.79
CA ASP A 239 -13.98 -20.55 7.62
C ASP A 239 -12.61 -19.87 7.41
N LEU A 240 -12.65 -18.63 6.92
CA LEU A 240 -11.52 -17.75 6.68
C LEU A 240 -11.85 -16.34 7.18
N VAL A 241 -10.94 -15.78 7.96
CA VAL A 241 -11.00 -14.36 8.40
C VAL A 241 -9.78 -13.64 7.87
N VAL A 242 -10.01 -12.59 7.06
CA VAL A 242 -8.94 -11.74 6.52
C VAL A 242 -8.95 -10.40 7.27
N MET A 243 -7.86 -10.08 7.96
CA MET A 243 -7.70 -8.79 8.64
C MET A 243 -7.06 -7.77 7.70
N ALA A 244 -7.86 -6.79 7.25
CA ALA A 244 -7.47 -5.70 6.36
C ALA A 244 -7.76 -4.32 6.99
N VAL A 245 -7.35 -4.13 8.24
CA VAL A 245 -7.68 -2.96 9.09
C VAL A 245 -6.56 -1.93 9.15
N GLY A 246 -5.67 -1.93 8.17
CA GLY A 246 -4.58 -0.98 8.04
C GLY A 246 -3.20 -1.62 8.18
N ILE A 247 -2.19 -0.78 8.05
CA ILE A 247 -0.78 -1.15 8.08
C ILE A 247 -0.03 -0.27 9.08
N ARG A 248 1.13 -0.76 9.55
CA ARG A 248 2.07 0.01 10.37
C ARG A 248 3.45 -0.07 9.75
N PRO A 249 4.18 1.04 9.62
CA PRO A 249 5.57 1.04 9.19
C PRO A 249 6.41 0.01 9.94
N ASN A 250 7.18 -0.79 9.21
CA ASN A 250 8.06 -1.78 9.82
C ASN A 250 9.38 -1.13 10.24
N THR A 251 9.44 -0.68 11.49
CA THR A 251 10.56 0.05 12.08
C THR A 251 11.46 -0.81 12.97
N ALA A 252 11.09 -2.08 13.23
CA ALA A 252 11.75 -2.92 14.24
C ALA A 252 13.29 -3.00 14.06
N LEU A 253 13.76 -3.22 12.82
CA LEU A 253 15.20 -3.24 12.53
C LEU A 253 15.84 -1.88 12.78
N ALA A 254 15.20 -0.80 12.37
CA ALA A 254 15.72 0.57 12.56
C ALA A 254 15.79 0.94 14.03
N GLU A 255 14.80 0.56 14.84
CA GLU A 255 14.77 0.75 16.30
C GLU A 255 15.89 -0.04 16.98
N SER A 256 16.13 -1.29 16.58
CA SER A 256 17.24 -2.10 17.10
C SER A 256 18.61 -1.46 16.82
N MET A 257 18.72 -0.74 15.70
CA MET A 257 19.87 0.07 15.31
C MET A 257 19.95 1.43 16.05
N ARG A 258 18.97 1.75 16.89
CA ARG A 258 18.81 3.07 17.54
C ARG A 258 18.70 4.22 16.53
N LEU A 259 18.06 4.00 15.41
CA LEU A 259 17.63 5.08 14.51
C LEU A 259 16.39 5.75 15.09
N HIS A 260 16.27 7.07 14.86
CA HIS A 260 15.08 7.79 15.31
C HIS A 260 13.87 7.38 14.48
N CYS A 261 12.84 6.82 15.16
CA CYS A 261 11.59 6.38 14.58
C CYS A 261 10.42 7.11 15.23
N HIS A 262 9.55 7.70 14.43
CA HIS A 262 8.26 8.26 14.84
C HIS A 262 7.27 8.11 13.70
N ARG A 263 6.24 7.26 13.87
CA ARG A 263 5.32 6.84 12.79
C ARG A 263 6.01 6.23 11.56
N GLY A 264 7.28 5.87 11.66
CA GLY A 264 8.17 5.37 10.64
C GLY A 264 9.61 5.79 10.93
N ILE A 265 10.55 5.37 10.10
CA ILE A 265 11.97 5.79 10.19
C ILE A 265 12.04 7.25 9.75
N VAL A 266 12.44 8.15 10.64
CA VAL A 266 12.46 9.58 10.34
C VAL A 266 13.59 9.92 9.39
N VAL A 267 13.24 10.54 8.26
CA VAL A 267 14.16 10.92 7.19
C VAL A 267 14.11 12.41 6.88
N THR A 268 15.21 12.90 6.33
CA THR A 268 15.35 14.28 5.81
C THR A 268 14.75 14.39 4.40
N ASP A 269 14.78 15.58 3.81
CA ASP A 269 14.37 15.82 2.43
C ASP A 269 15.25 15.07 1.40
N SER A 270 16.44 14.60 1.79
CA SER A 270 17.31 13.73 0.98
C SER A 270 17.05 12.24 1.19
N LEU A 271 16.08 11.88 2.05
CA LEU A 271 15.75 10.51 2.48
C LEU A 271 16.85 9.79 3.28
N GLN A 272 17.84 10.53 3.74
CA GLN A 272 18.79 10.06 4.74
C GLN A 272 18.10 10.03 6.10
N THR A 273 18.43 9.04 6.94
CA THR A 273 17.91 9.02 8.30
C THR A 273 18.52 10.20 9.08
N VAL A 274 17.72 10.81 9.95
CA VAL A 274 18.19 11.94 10.79
C VAL A 274 19.29 11.52 11.78
N THR A 275 19.46 10.22 12.02
CA THR A 275 20.43 9.67 12.97
C THR A 275 21.79 9.35 12.33
N ASP A 276 21.79 8.86 11.08
CA ASP A 276 23.03 8.47 10.38
C ASP A 276 22.88 8.75 8.87
N ALA A 277 23.67 9.70 8.37
CA ALA A 277 23.62 10.15 6.98
C ALA A 277 24.09 9.09 5.97
N ARG A 278 24.68 7.96 6.41
CA ARG A 278 25.02 6.82 5.55
C ARG A 278 23.87 5.88 5.31
N ILE A 279 22.79 6.04 6.11
CA ILE A 279 21.60 5.17 6.08
C ILE A 279 20.43 5.97 5.52
N TYR A 280 19.82 5.43 4.49
CA TYR A 280 18.63 5.95 3.83
C TYR A 280 17.42 5.11 4.17
N ALA A 281 16.22 5.67 4.09
CA ALA A 281 15.00 4.90 4.16
C ALA A 281 13.99 5.41 3.14
N VAL A 282 13.35 4.51 2.40
CA VAL A 282 12.29 4.82 1.43
C VAL A 282 11.15 3.81 1.54
N GLY A 283 9.99 4.19 1.10
CA GLY A 283 8.82 3.32 1.11
C GLY A 283 7.99 3.48 2.37
N GLU A 284 7.11 2.51 2.62
CA GLU A 284 6.15 2.54 3.72
C GLU A 284 6.80 2.56 5.11
N CYS A 285 8.07 2.18 5.23
CA CYS A 285 8.80 2.27 6.51
C CYS A 285 9.31 3.67 6.83
N ALA A 286 9.42 4.56 5.84
CA ALA A 286 9.96 5.90 6.01
C ALA A 286 8.89 6.91 6.42
N ALA A 287 9.26 7.82 7.33
CA ALA A 287 8.45 8.97 7.72
C ALA A 287 9.17 10.26 7.37
N HIS A 288 8.64 11.00 6.40
CA HIS A 288 9.14 12.29 5.97
C HIS A 288 8.21 13.39 6.48
N ARG A 289 8.76 14.36 7.24
CA ARG A 289 7.99 15.46 7.86
C ARG A 289 6.76 14.95 8.63
N GLY A 290 6.89 13.80 9.30
CA GLY A 290 5.83 13.18 10.12
C GLY A 290 4.80 12.36 9.32
N ILE A 291 4.95 12.22 8.00
CA ILE A 291 4.04 11.46 7.14
C ILE A 291 4.72 10.20 6.63
N ALA A 292 4.07 9.04 6.83
CA ALA A 292 4.40 7.78 6.18
C ALA A 292 3.35 7.49 5.09
N TYR A 293 3.79 7.19 3.88
CA TYR A 293 2.92 6.95 2.73
C TYR A 293 2.69 5.46 2.52
N GLY A 294 1.44 5.08 2.25
CA GLY A 294 1.04 3.69 1.95
C GLY A 294 0.64 3.45 0.48
N LEU A 295 0.90 4.41 -0.42
CA LEU A 295 0.62 4.31 -1.85
C LEU A 295 1.92 4.35 -2.65
N VAL A 296 1.94 3.71 -3.82
CA VAL A 296 3.18 3.46 -4.59
C VAL A 296 3.78 4.72 -5.20
N ALA A 297 2.96 5.66 -5.69
CA ALA A 297 3.49 6.85 -6.37
C ALA A 297 4.45 7.67 -5.49
N PRO A 298 4.09 8.04 -4.23
CA PRO A 298 5.03 8.66 -3.31
C PRO A 298 6.33 7.86 -3.10
N LEU A 299 6.23 6.53 -3.02
CA LEU A 299 7.38 5.68 -2.77
C LEU A 299 8.37 5.69 -3.94
N PHE A 300 7.87 5.79 -5.17
CA PHE A 300 8.70 5.92 -6.38
C PHE A 300 9.36 7.30 -6.47
N GLU A 301 8.68 8.37 -6.05
CA GLU A 301 9.28 9.69 -5.92
C GLU A 301 10.40 9.69 -4.88
N GLN A 302 10.18 9.06 -3.72
CA GLN A 302 11.21 8.85 -2.71
C GLN A 302 12.40 8.07 -3.28
N GLY A 303 12.15 7.01 -4.03
CA GLY A 303 13.19 6.20 -4.68
C GLY A 303 14.09 7.01 -5.60
N LYS A 304 13.51 7.91 -6.41
CA LYS A 304 14.27 8.82 -7.30
C LYS A 304 15.15 9.79 -6.52
N VAL A 305 14.65 10.36 -5.43
CA VAL A 305 15.42 11.29 -4.60
C VAL A 305 16.55 10.56 -3.89
N ALA A 306 16.27 9.39 -3.30
CA ALA A 306 17.32 8.59 -2.65
C ALA A 306 18.42 8.19 -3.64
N ALA A 307 18.05 7.76 -4.84
CA ALA A 307 18.99 7.43 -5.90
C ALA A 307 19.89 8.62 -6.30
N ASN A 308 19.33 9.82 -6.40
CA ASN A 308 20.07 11.04 -6.69
C ASN A 308 21.16 11.33 -5.64
N HIS A 309 20.82 11.16 -4.35
CA HIS A 309 21.78 11.34 -3.26
C HIS A 309 22.79 10.20 -3.18
N LEU A 310 22.38 8.96 -3.38
CA LEU A 310 23.27 7.80 -3.46
C LEU A 310 24.26 7.92 -4.64
N ALA A 311 23.83 8.50 -5.76
CA ALA A 311 24.68 8.79 -6.93
C ALA A 311 25.63 9.99 -6.70
N HIS A 312 25.66 10.57 -5.51
CA HIS A 312 26.44 11.75 -5.12
C HIS A 312 26.12 13.03 -5.90
N LEU A 313 24.96 13.11 -6.55
CA LEU A 313 24.50 14.34 -7.22
C LEU A 313 23.99 15.39 -6.21
N GLY A 314 23.28 14.97 -5.17
CA GLY A 314 22.93 15.78 -4.01
C GLY A 314 21.90 16.91 -4.25
N ILE A 315 21.27 16.97 -5.43
CA ILE A 315 20.34 18.05 -5.82
C ILE A 315 18.87 17.71 -5.55
N GLY A 316 18.50 16.43 -5.52
CA GLY A 316 17.14 15.99 -5.30
C GLY A 316 16.63 16.37 -3.90
N ARG A 317 15.37 16.78 -3.80
CA ARG A 317 14.67 17.03 -2.52
C ARG A 317 13.27 16.46 -2.59
N TYR A 318 12.94 15.62 -1.62
CA TYR A 318 11.57 15.15 -1.45
C TYR A 318 10.80 16.15 -0.61
N GLN A 319 9.71 16.67 -1.15
CA GLN A 319 8.91 17.69 -0.47
C GLN A 319 7.57 17.18 0.04
N GLY A 320 7.34 15.89 -0.08
CA GLY A 320 6.06 15.23 0.12
C GLY A 320 5.34 15.01 -1.19
N SER A 321 4.29 14.21 -1.14
CA SER A 321 3.49 13.87 -2.32
C SER A 321 2.01 14.10 -2.06
N LEU A 322 1.33 14.66 -3.04
CA LEU A 322 -0.12 14.56 -3.12
C LEU A 322 -0.47 13.14 -3.58
N THR A 323 -1.51 12.56 -3.00
CA THR A 323 -1.93 11.21 -3.33
C THR A 323 -3.31 11.20 -3.98
N SER A 324 -3.51 10.24 -4.89
CA SER A 324 -4.82 9.90 -5.41
C SER A 324 -5.12 8.42 -5.19
N THR A 325 -6.38 8.08 -5.06
CA THR A 325 -6.83 6.72 -4.80
C THR A 325 -7.64 6.19 -5.98
N LYS A 326 -7.37 4.93 -6.34
CA LYS A 326 -8.15 4.11 -7.29
C LYS A 326 -8.34 2.72 -6.67
N LEU A 327 -9.51 2.11 -6.84
CA LEU A 327 -9.79 0.76 -6.37
C LEU A 327 -9.46 -0.27 -7.48
N LYS A 328 -8.87 -1.42 -7.11
CA LYS A 328 -8.55 -2.52 -8.01
C LYS A 328 -9.64 -3.61 -8.00
N VAL A 329 -10.85 -3.19 -8.32
CA VAL A 329 -11.99 -4.10 -8.55
C VAL A 329 -12.50 -3.83 -9.95
N THR A 330 -12.35 -4.82 -10.82
CA THR A 330 -12.73 -4.71 -12.24
C THR A 330 -14.19 -4.27 -12.38
N GLY A 331 -14.43 -3.23 -13.19
CA GLY A 331 -15.76 -2.65 -13.44
C GLY A 331 -16.29 -1.78 -12.29
N ILE A 332 -15.43 -1.30 -11.39
CA ILE A 332 -15.71 -0.22 -10.44
C ILE A 332 -14.69 0.89 -10.66
N ASP A 333 -15.18 2.01 -11.15
CA ASP A 333 -14.37 3.18 -11.40
C ASP A 333 -14.60 4.20 -10.28
N LEU A 334 -13.55 4.49 -9.51
CA LEU A 334 -13.55 5.55 -8.52
C LEU A 334 -12.19 6.26 -8.50
N PHE A 335 -12.25 7.52 -8.15
CA PHE A 335 -11.08 8.36 -8.00
C PHE A 335 -11.31 9.34 -6.85
N SER A 336 -10.31 9.54 -6.00
CA SER A 336 -10.30 10.63 -5.05
C SER A 336 -8.90 11.18 -4.85
N ALA A 337 -8.82 12.48 -4.59
CA ALA A 337 -7.57 13.17 -4.31
C ALA A 337 -7.80 14.45 -3.49
N GLY A 338 -6.79 14.86 -2.73
CA GLY A 338 -6.81 16.09 -1.96
C GLY A 338 -7.84 16.08 -0.83
N ASP A 339 -8.30 17.27 -0.45
CA ASP A 339 -9.33 17.47 0.58
C ASP A 339 -10.74 17.35 -0.05
N PHE A 340 -11.12 16.11 -0.36
CA PHE A 340 -12.40 15.80 -1.00
C PHE A 340 -13.59 15.90 -0.03
N MET A 341 -13.36 15.90 1.27
CA MET A 341 -14.44 16.10 2.25
C MET A 341 -14.90 17.54 2.27
N GLY A 342 -13.97 18.48 2.10
CA GLY A 342 -14.25 19.90 2.25
C GLY A 342 -14.42 20.31 3.72
N GLY A 343 -14.89 21.51 3.95
CA GLY A 343 -15.11 22.06 5.28
C GLY A 343 -15.23 23.57 5.30
N GLU A 344 -14.90 24.20 6.41
CA GLU A 344 -15.01 25.64 6.56
C GLU A 344 -14.17 26.40 5.53
N GLY A 345 -14.81 27.34 4.83
CA GLY A 345 -14.18 28.15 3.79
C GLY A 345 -13.94 27.41 2.47
N THR A 346 -14.57 26.24 2.27
CA THR A 346 -14.61 25.55 0.98
C THR A 346 -15.96 25.71 0.31
N GLU A 347 -15.98 25.58 -1.00
CA GLU A 347 -17.17 25.49 -1.83
C GLU A 347 -17.17 24.15 -2.56
N GLU A 348 -18.34 23.55 -2.70
CA GLU A 348 -18.52 22.25 -3.34
C GLU A 348 -19.31 22.38 -4.64
N ILE A 349 -18.83 21.74 -5.70
CA ILE A 349 -19.58 21.52 -6.92
C ILE A 349 -19.89 20.04 -7.00
N VAL A 350 -21.18 19.69 -7.04
CA VAL A 350 -21.62 18.30 -7.01
C VAL A 350 -22.51 17.99 -8.20
N MET A 351 -22.22 16.87 -8.87
CA MET A 351 -23.10 16.23 -9.85
C MET A 351 -23.38 14.80 -9.37
N SER A 352 -24.65 14.45 -9.28
CA SER A 352 -25.07 13.15 -8.81
C SER A 352 -26.17 12.57 -9.69
N ASP A 353 -25.91 11.39 -10.26
CA ASP A 353 -26.89 10.55 -10.91
C ASP A 353 -26.88 9.16 -10.25
N PRO A 354 -27.66 8.96 -9.18
CA PRO A 354 -27.68 7.67 -8.45
C PRO A 354 -28.22 6.51 -9.30
N PHE A 355 -29.06 6.79 -10.31
CA PHE A 355 -29.61 5.74 -11.20
C PHE A 355 -28.58 5.31 -12.25
N GLY A 356 -27.84 6.26 -12.83
CA GLY A 356 -26.72 5.99 -13.73
C GLY A 356 -25.44 5.55 -13.00
N GLY A 357 -25.43 5.62 -11.66
CA GLY A 357 -24.25 5.23 -10.87
C GLY A 357 -23.09 6.21 -11.01
N VAL A 358 -23.37 7.50 -11.22
CA VAL A 358 -22.34 8.55 -11.39
C VAL A 358 -22.42 9.56 -10.25
N TYR A 359 -21.28 9.85 -9.67
CA TYR A 359 -21.11 10.90 -8.68
C TYR A 359 -19.79 11.63 -8.90
N LYS A 360 -19.84 12.95 -8.95
CA LYS A 360 -18.66 13.82 -9.00
C LYS A 360 -18.82 14.94 -7.98
N LYS A 361 -17.82 15.08 -7.11
CA LYS A 361 -17.70 16.17 -6.15
C LYS A 361 -16.34 16.83 -6.32
N LEU A 362 -16.35 18.13 -6.51
CA LEU A 362 -15.15 18.97 -6.59
C LEU A 362 -15.20 19.98 -5.45
N VAL A 363 -14.10 20.10 -4.73
CA VAL A 363 -13.96 21.02 -3.58
C VAL A 363 -13.01 22.13 -3.95
N ILE A 364 -13.48 23.38 -3.81
CA ILE A 364 -12.76 24.60 -4.17
C ILE A 364 -12.51 25.43 -2.92
N LYS A 365 -11.31 25.99 -2.80
CA LYS A 365 -10.93 26.95 -1.76
C LYS A 365 -10.05 28.04 -2.35
N ASN A 366 -10.40 29.31 -2.13
CA ASN A 366 -9.66 30.47 -2.66
C ASN A 366 -9.40 30.35 -4.18
N ASP A 367 -10.46 30.05 -4.94
CA ASP A 367 -10.43 29.85 -6.40
C ASP A 367 -9.47 28.73 -6.86
N LYS A 368 -9.09 27.80 -6.02
CA LYS A 368 -8.26 26.64 -6.37
C LYS A 368 -9.02 25.36 -6.08
N LEU A 369 -8.86 24.38 -6.97
CA LEU A 369 -9.31 23.01 -6.68
C LEU A 369 -8.44 22.44 -5.55
N VAL A 370 -9.06 21.99 -4.46
CA VAL A 370 -8.38 21.40 -3.30
C VAL A 370 -8.75 19.94 -3.07
N GLY A 371 -9.83 19.46 -3.65
CA GLY A 371 -10.27 18.07 -3.54
C GLY A 371 -11.16 17.63 -4.69
N ALA A 372 -11.13 16.33 -4.98
CA ALA A 372 -12.02 15.68 -5.94
C ALA A 372 -12.39 14.28 -5.46
N CYS A 373 -13.68 13.91 -5.60
CA CYS A 373 -14.21 12.59 -5.35
C CYS A 373 -15.13 12.18 -6.50
N LEU A 374 -14.77 11.13 -7.23
CA LEU A 374 -15.48 10.67 -8.43
C LEU A 374 -15.83 9.20 -8.29
N PHE A 375 -17.05 8.83 -8.70
CA PHE A 375 -17.50 7.46 -8.80
C PHE A 375 -18.27 7.26 -10.12
N GLY A 376 -18.01 6.15 -10.80
CA GLY A 376 -18.63 5.78 -12.09
C GLY A 376 -17.96 6.45 -13.28
N ASP A 377 -17.98 7.78 -13.38
CA ASP A 377 -17.22 8.51 -14.39
C ASP A 377 -15.97 9.15 -13.76
N THR A 378 -14.82 8.57 -14.07
CA THR A 378 -13.51 9.00 -13.57
C THR A 378 -12.54 9.48 -14.66
N ALA A 379 -13.06 9.69 -15.89
CA ALA A 379 -12.23 10.02 -17.06
C ALA A 379 -11.33 11.25 -16.81
N ASP A 380 -11.85 12.27 -16.16
CA ASP A 380 -11.14 13.52 -15.87
C ASP A 380 -10.30 13.48 -14.59
N GLY A 381 -10.23 12.36 -13.87
CA GLY A 381 -9.51 12.26 -12.61
C GLY A 381 -8.05 12.69 -12.69
N ASN A 382 -7.35 12.37 -13.77
CA ASN A 382 -5.97 12.78 -13.98
C ASN A 382 -5.82 14.29 -14.20
N TRP A 383 -6.79 14.93 -14.88
CA TRP A 383 -6.82 16.38 -15.07
C TRP A 383 -7.07 17.10 -13.75
N TYR A 384 -8.06 16.67 -12.97
CA TYR A 384 -8.28 17.23 -11.63
C TYR A 384 -7.05 17.05 -10.74
N PHE A 385 -6.35 15.92 -10.86
CA PHE A 385 -5.13 15.69 -10.09
C PHE A 385 -4.00 16.67 -10.46
N ARG A 386 -3.84 17.00 -11.76
CA ARG A 386 -2.91 18.04 -12.18
C ARG A 386 -3.27 19.41 -11.61
N LEU A 387 -4.56 19.80 -11.69
CA LEU A 387 -5.02 21.07 -11.11
C LEU A 387 -4.73 21.17 -9.61
N LEU A 388 -4.92 20.06 -8.89
CA LEU A 388 -4.58 19.96 -7.47
C LEU A 388 -3.08 20.11 -7.21
N GLN A 389 -2.24 19.43 -7.99
CA GLN A 389 -0.78 19.46 -7.84
C GLN A 389 -0.18 20.82 -8.16
N GLU A 390 -0.67 21.45 -9.21
CA GLU A 390 -0.18 22.75 -9.69
C GLU A 390 -0.76 23.92 -8.90
N GLY A 391 -1.86 23.69 -8.16
CA GLY A 391 -2.56 24.72 -7.40
C GLY A 391 -3.09 25.86 -8.29
N CYS A 392 -3.50 25.53 -9.51
CA CYS A 392 -4.01 26.46 -10.50
C CYS A 392 -5.25 27.21 -10.00
N ASN A 393 -5.36 28.49 -10.37
CA ASN A 393 -6.60 29.23 -10.19
C ASN A 393 -7.64 28.73 -11.20
N VAL A 394 -8.81 28.34 -10.72
CA VAL A 394 -9.89 27.76 -11.53
C VAL A 394 -11.07 28.68 -11.72
N ARG A 395 -10.97 29.95 -11.29
CA ARG A 395 -12.06 30.93 -11.36
C ARG A 395 -12.68 31.02 -12.75
N ASP A 396 -11.86 31.15 -13.78
CA ASP A 396 -12.33 31.40 -15.16
C ASP A 396 -12.94 30.15 -15.81
N ILE A 397 -12.56 28.95 -15.33
CA ILE A 397 -13.08 27.66 -15.83
C ILE A 397 -14.09 27.01 -14.88
N ARG A 398 -14.45 27.68 -13.77
CA ARG A 398 -15.30 27.14 -12.72
C ARG A 398 -16.63 26.58 -13.25
N GLY A 399 -17.29 27.30 -14.15
CA GLY A 399 -18.57 26.87 -14.74
C GLY A 399 -18.46 25.63 -15.64
N GLN A 400 -17.23 25.23 -16.01
CA GLN A 400 -16.97 24.11 -16.91
C GLN A 400 -16.27 22.94 -16.20
N LEU A 401 -15.78 23.15 -14.97
CA LEU A 401 -15.00 22.14 -14.23
C LEU A 401 -15.67 20.77 -14.19
N MET A 402 -17.00 20.74 -14.01
CA MET A 402 -17.75 19.48 -13.88
C MET A 402 -17.84 18.70 -15.19
N PHE A 403 -17.62 19.37 -16.33
CA PHE A 403 -17.69 18.75 -17.67
C PHE A 403 -16.34 18.21 -18.15
N GLY A 404 -15.30 18.34 -17.32
CA GLY A 404 -13.97 17.79 -17.60
C GLY A 404 -13.02 18.77 -18.28
N GLU A 405 -11.86 18.22 -18.70
CA GLU A 405 -10.81 19.00 -19.36
C GLU A 405 -11.34 19.59 -20.68
N PRO A 406 -11.24 20.92 -20.89
CA PRO A 406 -11.64 21.52 -22.15
C PRO A 406 -10.87 20.89 -23.31
N HIS A 407 -11.57 20.26 -24.25
CA HIS A 407 -10.97 19.75 -25.46
C HIS A 407 -10.72 20.91 -26.43
N GLY A 408 -9.47 21.36 -26.51
CA GLY A 408 -8.95 22.20 -27.57
C GLY A 408 -9.59 23.59 -27.66
N ALA A 409 -8.93 24.59 -27.12
CA ALA A 409 -8.96 25.95 -27.71
C ALA A 409 -7.73 26.13 -28.60
#